data_37fbf569d1c96479d391fd1662793774
#
_entry.id   37fbf569d1c96479d391fd1662793774
#
_cell.length_a   1.000
_cell.length_b   1.000
_cell.length_c   1.000
_cell.angle_alpha   90.00
_cell.angle_beta   90.00
_cell.angle_gamma   90.00
#
_symmetry.space_group_name_H-M   'P 1'
#
loop_
_entity.id
_entity.type
_entity.pdbx_description
1 polymer ?
#
loop_
_entity_poly.entity_id
_entity_poly.type
_entity_poly.pdbx_seq_one_letter_code
_entity_poly.pdbx_strand_id
1 'polypeptide(L)'
;MYLYNSLSHQKELFVPNDPNLVKMYTCGPTVYHYAHIGNLRTYIMEDVLEKSLRYLGYPVKRVMNITDVGHLSSDADTGEDKMIKGAKREHKTVMEIAKYYTDAFFADCDKLNIKRPDVVEPATNCIAEYIHMVQTLLDKGKAYLAGGNVYFDTSTLEQYYVFNDHDEEDLAVGVREGVEEDTNKKNKNDFVLWFTKSKFEDQALKWESPWGVGYPGWHIECSCISMKHLGETLDIHAGGIDNAFPHHTNEIAQSESYLGHKWCNYWFHVHHLNTDHGKMSKSKGEFLTVSLLEQKGYDPMVYRLFCLQSHYRRNLVFSWENLDNAAAAYDKLIAKIAALKSEGEVDTEVLEKLKERFVGALNADLNTSVAVTALYDVLKAKCSDATKLAAIADFDQVLSLNLLSAAEKLRKKQAEEAQASADPEIDALVAARTEAKKAKNFAEADRIRDELKARGIEIIDTPQGAKWRKV
;
A
#
# COMPACT_ATOMS: atom_id res chain seq x y z
N MET A 1 -3.56 20.00 -9.08
CA MET A 1 -3.61 18.54 -9.26
C MET A 1 -4.99 18.14 -9.73
N TYR A 2 -5.07 17.22 -10.72
CA TYR A 2 -6.33 16.56 -11.09
C TYR A 2 -6.36 15.17 -10.45
N LEU A 3 -7.50 14.79 -9.90
CA LEU A 3 -7.75 13.44 -9.34
C LEU A 3 -9.00 12.85 -9.97
N TYR A 4 -8.98 11.57 -10.25
CA TYR A 4 -10.19 10.86 -10.64
C TYR A 4 -11.05 10.63 -9.40
N ASN A 5 -12.28 11.11 -9.47
CA ASN A 5 -13.28 10.93 -8.43
C ASN A 5 -14.20 9.78 -8.81
N SER A 6 -14.17 8.69 -8.03
CA SER A 6 -15.00 7.52 -8.31
C SER A 6 -16.51 7.80 -8.19
N LEU A 7 -16.87 8.84 -7.46
CA LEU A 7 -18.29 9.22 -7.30
C LEU A 7 -18.87 9.87 -8.57
N SER A 8 -18.08 10.72 -9.23
CA SER A 8 -18.51 11.41 -10.47
C SER A 8 -18.02 10.68 -11.74
N HIS A 9 -17.19 9.66 -11.60
CA HIS A 9 -16.51 8.98 -12.71
C HIS A 9 -15.68 9.90 -13.62
N GLN A 10 -15.20 11.03 -13.09
CA GLN A 10 -14.45 12.04 -13.83
C GLN A 10 -13.14 12.43 -13.15
N LYS A 11 -12.21 12.94 -13.95
CA LYS A 11 -11.04 13.65 -13.42
C LYS A 11 -11.40 15.07 -13.10
N GLU A 12 -11.32 15.44 -11.84
CA GLU A 12 -11.68 16.74 -11.32
C GLU A 12 -10.44 17.49 -10.83
N LEU A 13 -10.46 18.80 -10.93
CA LEU A 13 -9.46 19.63 -10.28
C LEU A 13 -9.63 19.50 -8.77
N PHE A 14 -8.58 19.06 -8.09
CA PHE A 14 -8.60 18.95 -6.63
C PHE A 14 -8.63 20.34 -6.00
N VAL A 15 -9.69 20.60 -5.25
CA VAL A 15 -9.88 21.82 -4.46
C VAL A 15 -10.24 21.39 -3.04
N PRO A 16 -9.36 21.59 -2.05
CA PRO A 16 -9.66 21.24 -0.67
C PRO A 16 -10.71 22.19 -0.06
N ASN A 17 -11.47 21.68 0.93
CA ASN A 17 -12.43 22.49 1.69
C ASN A 17 -11.72 23.63 2.46
N ASP A 18 -10.53 23.35 2.99
CA ASP A 18 -9.65 24.33 3.63
C ASP A 18 -8.28 24.28 2.94
N PRO A 19 -7.82 25.40 2.34
CA PRO A 19 -6.51 25.41 1.70
C PRO A 19 -5.34 25.15 2.66
N ASN A 20 -5.56 25.30 3.97
CA ASN A 20 -4.55 25.08 5.00
C ASN A 20 -4.57 23.66 5.57
N LEU A 21 -5.54 22.82 5.20
CA LEU A 21 -5.64 21.45 5.71
C LEU A 21 -6.47 20.55 4.81
N VAL A 22 -5.85 19.64 4.11
CA VAL A 22 -6.49 18.53 3.41
C VAL A 22 -6.83 17.42 4.42
N LYS A 23 -8.11 17.10 4.54
CA LYS A 23 -8.64 16.06 5.41
C LYS A 23 -8.76 14.75 4.64
N MET A 24 -7.88 13.79 4.92
CA MET A 24 -7.81 12.51 4.23
C MET A 24 -8.10 11.37 5.20
N TYR A 25 -9.08 10.53 4.85
CA TYR A 25 -9.38 9.29 5.56
C TYR A 25 -9.07 8.08 4.69
N THR A 26 -8.47 7.06 5.29
CA THR A 26 -8.12 5.80 4.61
C THR A 26 -8.64 4.62 5.41
N CYS A 27 -9.35 3.69 4.75
CA CYS A 27 -9.80 2.47 5.41
C CYS A 27 -8.60 1.63 5.85
N GLY A 28 -8.56 1.29 7.12
CA GLY A 28 -7.52 0.47 7.72
C GLY A 28 -7.76 -1.04 7.58
N PRO A 29 -6.83 -1.87 8.05
CA PRO A 29 -6.94 -3.31 7.99
C PRO A 29 -7.87 -3.88 9.06
N THR A 30 -8.52 -5.02 8.74
CA THR A 30 -9.08 -5.90 9.76
C THR A 30 -7.97 -6.80 10.30
N VAL A 31 -7.62 -6.65 11.56
CA VAL A 31 -6.39 -7.17 12.18
C VAL A 31 -6.55 -8.59 12.78
N TYR A 32 -6.95 -9.55 11.97
CA TYR A 32 -7.07 -10.96 12.35
C TYR A 32 -6.05 -11.87 11.66
N HIS A 33 -5.29 -11.34 10.71
CA HIS A 33 -4.27 -12.03 9.92
C HIS A 33 -3.29 -11.01 9.33
N TYR A 34 -2.13 -11.47 8.86
CA TYR A 34 -1.21 -10.64 8.09
C TYR A 34 -1.89 -10.00 6.88
N ALA A 35 -1.49 -8.79 6.52
CA ALA A 35 -1.86 -8.19 5.25
C ALA A 35 -1.15 -8.93 4.10
N HIS A 36 -1.87 -9.28 3.05
CA HIS A 36 -1.24 -9.78 1.83
C HIS A 36 -0.80 -8.60 0.95
N ILE A 37 0.12 -8.85 0.01
CA ILE A 37 0.67 -7.81 -0.85
C ILE A 37 -0.41 -7.06 -1.65
N GLY A 38 -1.53 -7.70 -1.98
CA GLY A 38 -2.68 -7.04 -2.63
C GLY A 38 -3.30 -5.93 -1.78
N ASN A 39 -3.42 -6.13 -0.45
CA ASN A 39 -3.85 -5.06 0.46
C ASN A 39 -2.79 -3.96 0.51
N LEU A 40 -1.51 -4.34 0.62
CA LEU A 40 -0.41 -3.38 0.73
C LEU A 40 -0.25 -2.51 -0.51
N ARG A 41 -0.66 -2.96 -1.69
CA ARG A 41 -0.75 -2.11 -2.88
C ARG A 41 -1.65 -0.90 -2.66
N THR A 42 -2.81 -1.09 -2.03
CA THR A 42 -3.73 0.02 -1.71
C THR A 42 -3.03 1.02 -0.80
N TYR A 43 -2.42 0.57 0.28
CA TYR A 43 -1.72 1.44 1.23
C TYR A 43 -0.49 2.14 0.62
N ILE A 44 0.22 1.50 -0.33
CA ILE A 44 1.29 2.16 -1.10
C ILE A 44 0.72 3.33 -1.92
N MET A 45 -0.41 3.15 -2.60
CA MET A 45 -0.99 4.20 -3.44
C MET A 45 -1.61 5.33 -2.61
N GLU A 46 -2.20 5.04 -1.46
CA GLU A 46 -2.66 6.03 -0.48
C GLU A 46 -1.50 6.86 0.09
N ASP A 47 -0.36 6.20 0.38
CA ASP A 47 0.87 6.85 0.82
C ASP A 47 1.44 7.78 -0.27
N VAL A 48 1.45 7.33 -1.51
CA VAL A 48 1.89 8.14 -2.64
C VAL A 48 0.96 9.34 -2.87
N LEU A 49 -0.35 9.16 -2.69
CA LEU A 49 -1.32 10.27 -2.76
C LEU A 49 -1.03 11.32 -1.67
N GLU A 50 -0.88 10.89 -0.41
CA GLU A 50 -0.53 11.81 0.68
C GLU A 50 0.79 12.53 0.42
N LYS A 51 1.84 11.79 0.05
CA LYS A 51 3.16 12.36 -0.24
C LYS A 51 3.13 13.32 -1.43
N SER A 52 2.34 13.00 -2.47
CA SER A 52 2.16 13.89 -3.62
C SER A 52 1.45 15.18 -3.24
N LEU A 53 0.39 15.11 -2.43
CA LEU A 53 -0.29 16.31 -1.93
C LEU A 53 0.67 17.18 -1.13
N ARG A 54 1.42 16.59 -0.19
CA ARG A 54 2.43 17.33 0.61
C ARG A 54 3.52 17.93 -0.27
N TYR A 55 4.03 17.20 -1.24
CA TYR A 55 5.04 17.65 -2.20
C TYR A 55 4.55 18.82 -3.05
N LEU A 56 3.26 18.83 -3.40
CA LEU A 56 2.61 19.93 -4.11
C LEU A 56 2.19 21.10 -3.20
N GLY A 57 2.56 21.07 -1.93
CA GLY A 57 2.33 22.16 -0.99
C GLY A 57 1.04 22.11 -0.19
N TYR A 58 0.27 21.02 -0.26
CA TYR A 58 -0.95 20.85 0.55
C TYR A 58 -0.61 20.27 1.93
N PRO A 59 -0.94 20.95 3.05
CA PRO A 59 -0.90 20.34 4.38
C PRO A 59 -1.96 19.23 4.47
N VAL A 60 -1.59 18.03 4.87
CA VAL A 60 -2.49 16.88 4.95
C VAL A 60 -2.59 16.37 6.37
N LYS A 61 -3.79 16.05 6.85
CA LYS A 61 -4.04 15.22 8.03
C LYS A 61 -4.69 13.93 7.58
N ARG A 62 -3.95 12.82 7.70
CA ARG A 62 -4.45 11.48 7.37
C ARG A 62 -4.86 10.73 8.62
N VAL A 63 -6.07 10.18 8.60
CA VAL A 63 -6.64 9.33 9.65
C VAL A 63 -6.93 7.95 9.08
N MET A 64 -6.68 6.91 9.88
CA MET A 64 -6.94 5.51 9.54
C MET A 64 -7.55 4.81 10.74
N ASN A 65 -8.56 3.96 10.51
CA ASN A 65 -9.04 3.04 11.53
C ASN A 65 -8.20 1.76 11.62
N ILE A 66 -8.35 1.04 12.71
CA ILE A 66 -8.01 -0.38 12.82
C ILE A 66 -9.28 -1.11 13.19
N THR A 67 -9.76 -2.02 12.31
CA THR A 67 -10.93 -2.85 12.60
C THR A 67 -10.51 -4.02 13.49
N ASP A 68 -10.74 -3.87 14.79
CA ASP A 68 -10.42 -4.82 15.84
C ASP A 68 -11.66 -5.48 16.46
N VAL A 69 -12.85 -5.24 15.89
CA VAL A 69 -14.14 -5.78 16.32
C VAL A 69 -15.11 -5.99 15.15
N GLY A 70 -16.07 -6.89 15.30
CA GLY A 70 -17.33 -6.89 14.55
C GLY A 70 -17.28 -7.18 13.05
N HIS A 71 -16.14 -7.57 12.47
CA HIS A 71 -16.07 -7.83 11.05
C HIS A 71 -16.41 -9.29 10.73
N LEU A 72 -17.59 -9.53 10.19
CA LEU A 72 -18.04 -10.85 9.74
C LEU A 72 -17.33 -11.29 8.46
N SER A 73 -17.31 -12.58 8.18
CA SER A 73 -16.61 -13.16 7.02
C SER A 73 -17.24 -12.80 5.67
N SER A 74 -18.50 -12.37 5.67
CA SER A 74 -19.21 -11.83 4.51
C SER A 74 -19.42 -10.32 4.66
N ASP A 75 -19.18 -9.56 3.60
CA ASP A 75 -19.46 -8.13 3.54
C ASP A 75 -20.99 -7.82 3.54
N ALA A 76 -21.84 -8.87 3.52
CA ALA A 76 -23.30 -8.80 3.57
C ALA A 76 -23.85 -9.12 4.98
N ASP A 77 -23.15 -8.78 6.04
CA ASP A 77 -23.55 -8.97 7.45
C ASP A 77 -23.79 -10.43 7.87
N THR A 78 -23.15 -11.38 7.20
CA THR A 78 -23.29 -12.83 7.50
C THR A 78 -21.93 -13.51 7.63
N GLY A 79 -21.91 -14.68 8.27
CA GLY A 79 -20.70 -15.49 8.42
C GLY A 79 -20.02 -15.34 9.79
N GLU A 80 -18.98 -16.15 10.04
CA GLU A 80 -18.22 -16.17 11.30
C GLU A 80 -17.40 -14.89 11.48
N ASP A 81 -17.28 -14.40 12.72
CA ASP A 81 -16.42 -13.26 13.05
C ASP A 81 -14.95 -13.59 12.76
N LYS A 82 -14.31 -12.72 11.96
CA LYS A 82 -12.91 -12.87 11.53
C LYS A 82 -11.95 -12.81 12.70
N MET A 83 -12.23 -11.98 13.73
CA MET A 83 -11.38 -11.82 14.91
C MET A 83 -11.41 -13.08 15.79
N ILE A 84 -12.61 -13.66 16.01
CA ILE A 84 -12.76 -14.92 16.74
C ILE A 84 -12.06 -16.06 16.01
N LYS A 85 -12.19 -16.13 14.69
CA LYS A 85 -11.50 -17.13 13.88
C LYS A 85 -9.97 -17.04 14.02
N GLY A 86 -9.44 -15.83 14.04
CA GLY A 86 -8.02 -15.58 14.31
C GLY A 86 -7.61 -16.02 15.71
N ALA A 87 -8.39 -15.64 16.74
CA ALA A 87 -8.14 -15.97 18.12
C ALA A 87 -8.15 -17.49 18.38
N LYS A 88 -9.14 -18.21 17.87
CA LYS A 88 -9.22 -19.68 17.96
C LYS A 88 -8.04 -20.36 17.27
N ARG A 89 -7.64 -19.89 16.07
CA ARG A 89 -6.50 -20.44 15.32
C ARG A 89 -5.18 -20.35 16.09
N GLU A 90 -4.97 -19.26 16.84
CA GLU A 90 -3.69 -18.98 17.51
C GLU A 90 -3.71 -19.18 19.01
N HIS A 91 -4.85 -19.64 19.55
CA HIS A 91 -5.05 -19.84 21.00
C HIS A 91 -4.76 -18.57 21.83
N LYS A 92 -5.22 -17.41 21.32
CA LYS A 92 -5.06 -16.08 21.94
C LYS A 92 -6.42 -15.41 22.12
N THR A 93 -6.45 -14.36 22.92
CA THR A 93 -7.64 -13.49 23.00
C THR A 93 -7.77 -12.62 21.75
N VAL A 94 -8.98 -12.12 21.47
CA VAL A 94 -9.24 -11.21 20.36
C VAL A 94 -8.36 -9.96 20.45
N MET A 95 -8.17 -9.39 21.64
CA MET A 95 -7.33 -8.19 21.83
C MET A 95 -5.85 -8.46 21.60
N GLU A 96 -5.34 -9.63 22.00
CA GLU A 96 -3.96 -10.02 21.71
C GLU A 96 -3.73 -10.23 20.20
N ILE A 97 -4.70 -10.81 19.52
CA ILE A 97 -4.68 -10.97 18.05
C ILE A 97 -4.70 -9.59 17.38
N ALA A 98 -5.62 -8.71 17.78
CA ALA A 98 -5.72 -7.36 17.24
C ALA A 98 -4.40 -6.60 17.37
N LYS A 99 -3.82 -6.61 18.58
CA LYS A 99 -2.53 -5.96 18.81
C LYS A 99 -1.42 -6.56 17.96
N TYR A 100 -1.29 -7.88 17.94
CA TYR A 100 -0.23 -8.58 17.20
C TYR A 100 -0.26 -8.25 15.70
N TYR A 101 -1.44 -8.34 15.07
CA TYR A 101 -1.56 -8.08 13.64
C TYR A 101 -1.55 -6.59 13.28
N THR A 102 -1.93 -5.71 14.21
CA THR A 102 -1.70 -4.26 14.06
C THR A 102 -0.20 -3.95 14.01
N ASP A 103 0.58 -4.50 14.96
CA ASP A 103 2.02 -4.31 15.00
C ASP A 103 2.69 -4.91 13.75
N ALA A 104 2.27 -6.10 13.31
CA ALA A 104 2.75 -6.73 12.09
C ALA A 104 2.43 -5.93 10.82
N PHE A 105 1.22 -5.37 10.73
CA PHE A 105 0.81 -4.51 9.63
C PHE A 105 1.70 -3.26 9.51
N PHE A 106 1.95 -2.57 10.62
CA PHE A 106 2.81 -1.39 10.60
C PHE A 106 4.28 -1.73 10.34
N ALA A 107 4.76 -2.89 10.83
CA ALA A 107 6.10 -3.37 10.48
C ALA A 107 6.26 -3.62 8.96
N ASP A 108 5.24 -4.17 8.30
CA ASP A 108 5.23 -4.33 6.84
C ASP A 108 5.12 -2.96 6.12
N CYS A 109 4.34 -2.02 6.66
CA CYS A 109 4.27 -0.65 6.16
C CYS A 109 5.64 0.06 6.23
N ASP A 110 6.37 -0.08 7.34
CA ASP A 110 7.70 0.49 7.53
C ASP A 110 8.69 -0.06 6.50
N LYS A 111 8.68 -1.38 6.26
CA LYS A 111 9.50 -2.02 5.22
C LYS A 111 9.21 -1.51 3.81
N LEU A 112 7.97 -1.11 3.55
CA LEU A 112 7.52 -0.57 2.28
C LEU A 112 7.60 0.97 2.20
N ASN A 113 8.18 1.64 3.19
CA ASN A 113 8.22 3.11 3.31
C ASN A 113 6.84 3.77 3.23
N ILE A 114 5.81 3.11 3.73
CA ILE A 114 4.47 3.68 3.87
C ILE A 114 4.45 4.52 5.15
N LYS A 115 4.21 5.83 4.99
CA LYS A 115 4.12 6.75 6.14
C LYS A 115 2.97 6.34 7.04
N ARG A 116 3.21 6.25 8.35
CA ARG A 116 2.14 6.03 9.33
C ARG A 116 1.16 7.22 9.27
N PRO A 117 -0.18 6.98 9.29
CA PRO A 117 -1.16 8.05 9.39
C PRO A 117 -0.95 8.93 10.61
N ASP A 118 -1.38 10.20 10.53
CA ASP A 118 -1.25 11.14 11.65
C ASP A 118 -2.10 10.70 12.85
N VAL A 119 -3.21 10.00 12.59
CA VAL A 119 -4.03 9.33 13.60
C VAL A 119 -4.35 7.91 13.15
N VAL A 120 -4.17 6.96 14.05
CA VAL A 120 -4.60 5.56 13.90
C VAL A 120 -5.52 5.24 15.06
N GLU A 121 -6.80 4.94 14.75
CA GLU A 121 -7.84 4.75 15.78
C GLU A 121 -8.41 3.33 15.73
N PRO A 122 -8.25 2.51 16.79
CA PRO A 122 -8.97 1.25 16.92
C PRO A 122 -10.48 1.44 16.98
N ALA A 123 -11.24 0.61 16.29
CA ALA A 123 -12.69 0.70 16.24
C ALA A 123 -13.33 0.57 17.64
N THR A 124 -12.74 -0.24 18.51
CA THR A 124 -13.20 -0.43 19.90
C THR A 124 -13.16 0.83 20.75
N ASN A 125 -12.40 1.86 20.35
CA ASN A 125 -12.32 3.13 21.07
C ASN A 125 -13.49 4.11 20.79
N CYS A 126 -14.39 3.78 19.85
CA CYS A 126 -15.41 4.71 19.34
C CYS A 126 -16.84 4.21 19.56
N ILE A 127 -17.06 3.33 20.53
CA ILE A 127 -18.37 2.73 20.80
C ILE A 127 -19.44 3.77 21.14
N ALA A 128 -19.11 4.80 21.90
CA ALA A 128 -20.04 5.86 22.27
C ALA A 128 -20.49 6.68 21.03
N GLU A 129 -19.56 6.95 20.12
CA GLU A 129 -19.83 7.65 18.85
C GLU A 129 -20.74 6.81 17.95
N TYR A 130 -20.54 5.50 17.89
CA TYR A 130 -21.42 4.60 17.13
C TYR A 130 -22.84 4.60 17.69
N ILE A 131 -22.98 4.42 18.98
CA ILE A 131 -24.31 4.46 19.66
C ILE A 131 -25.00 5.80 19.38
N HIS A 132 -24.29 6.91 19.47
CA HIS A 132 -24.84 8.23 19.19
C HIS A 132 -25.31 8.37 17.75
N MET A 133 -24.51 7.95 16.76
CA MET A 133 -24.88 7.99 15.34
C MET A 133 -26.10 7.11 15.06
N VAL A 134 -26.12 5.88 15.56
CA VAL A 134 -27.23 4.94 15.39
C VAL A 134 -28.52 5.53 15.98
N GLN A 135 -28.47 6.10 17.19
CA GLN A 135 -29.64 6.72 17.81
C GLN A 135 -30.15 7.89 16.97
N THR A 136 -29.25 8.74 16.50
CA THR A 136 -29.61 9.88 15.62
C THR A 136 -30.27 9.42 14.31
N LEU A 137 -29.77 8.33 13.71
CA LEU A 137 -30.38 7.77 12.50
C LEU A 137 -31.77 7.18 12.78
N LEU A 138 -31.99 6.57 13.92
CA LEU A 138 -33.32 6.10 14.37
C LEU A 138 -34.26 7.29 14.57
N ASP A 139 -33.83 8.34 15.26
CA ASP A 139 -34.63 9.54 15.55
C ASP A 139 -35.01 10.28 14.25
N LYS A 140 -34.14 10.23 13.23
CA LYS A 140 -34.39 10.78 11.89
C LYS A 140 -35.23 9.87 10.98
N GLY A 141 -35.62 8.67 11.45
CA GLY A 141 -36.37 7.70 10.66
C GLY A 141 -35.57 7.08 9.50
N LYS A 142 -34.23 7.12 9.59
CA LYS A 142 -33.32 6.53 8.61
C LYS A 142 -32.90 5.09 8.98
N ALA A 143 -33.24 4.66 10.19
CA ALA A 143 -32.94 3.34 10.72
C ALA A 143 -34.18 2.75 11.43
N TYR A 144 -34.19 1.45 11.64
CA TYR A 144 -35.27 0.73 12.31
C TYR A 144 -34.74 -0.46 13.10
N LEU A 145 -35.54 -0.91 14.09
CA LEU A 145 -35.29 -2.14 14.83
C LEU A 145 -36.09 -3.29 14.23
N ALA A 146 -35.43 -4.40 14.00
CA ALA A 146 -36.07 -5.65 13.61
C ALA A 146 -35.25 -6.86 14.08
N GLY A 147 -35.91 -7.94 14.53
CA GLY A 147 -35.25 -9.15 14.99
C GLY A 147 -34.26 -8.97 16.15
N GLY A 148 -34.25 -7.78 16.79
CA GLY A 148 -33.30 -7.39 17.85
C GLY A 148 -32.13 -6.55 17.37
N ASN A 149 -31.88 -6.43 16.06
CA ASN A 149 -30.82 -5.62 15.48
C ASN A 149 -31.32 -4.24 15.02
N VAL A 150 -30.40 -3.30 14.85
CA VAL A 150 -30.69 -1.99 14.24
C VAL A 150 -30.16 -2.00 12.80
N TYR A 151 -31.05 -1.72 11.86
CA TYR A 151 -30.75 -1.67 10.43
C TYR A 151 -30.88 -0.24 9.89
N PHE A 152 -30.02 0.10 8.93
CA PHE A 152 -30.23 1.27 8.08
C PHE A 152 -31.29 0.95 7.03
N ASP A 153 -32.24 1.85 6.82
CA ASP A 153 -33.34 1.73 5.85
C ASP A 153 -32.93 2.39 4.54
N THR A 154 -32.47 1.60 3.58
CA THR A 154 -31.99 2.09 2.28
C THR A 154 -33.12 2.69 1.42
N SER A 155 -34.40 2.35 1.67
CA SER A 155 -35.54 2.91 0.97
C SER A 155 -35.80 4.40 1.30
N THR A 156 -35.14 4.92 2.34
CA THR A 156 -35.22 6.34 2.72
C THR A 156 -34.30 7.26 1.93
N LEU A 157 -33.48 6.68 1.04
CA LEU A 157 -32.54 7.40 0.18
C LEU A 157 -33.14 7.63 -1.20
N GLU A 158 -32.83 8.76 -1.81
CA GLU A 158 -33.18 9.02 -3.22
C GLU A 158 -32.36 8.12 -4.16
N GLN A 159 -31.08 7.89 -3.84
CA GLN A 159 -30.19 7.02 -4.59
C GLN A 159 -29.25 6.27 -3.63
N TYR A 160 -29.22 4.95 -3.73
CA TYR A 160 -28.33 4.11 -2.93
C TYR A 160 -27.05 3.72 -3.67
N TYR A 161 -27.14 3.30 -4.93
CA TYR A 161 -26.01 2.88 -5.75
C TYR A 161 -25.26 4.08 -6.35
N VAL A 162 -24.41 4.73 -5.54
CA VAL A 162 -23.78 6.00 -5.91
C VAL A 162 -22.49 5.85 -6.72
N PHE A 163 -21.83 4.66 -6.68
CA PHE A 163 -20.58 4.40 -7.40
C PHE A 163 -20.74 3.60 -8.68
N ASN A 164 -21.93 3.08 -8.97
CA ASN A 164 -22.16 2.20 -10.11
C ASN A 164 -23.24 2.77 -11.01
N ASP A 165 -22.96 2.83 -12.32
CA ASP A 165 -23.95 3.12 -13.37
C ASP A 165 -24.79 1.89 -13.74
N HIS A 166 -24.60 0.76 -13.01
CA HIS A 166 -25.27 -0.50 -13.31
C HIS A 166 -26.60 -0.63 -12.61
N ASP A 167 -27.57 -1.21 -13.31
CA ASP A 167 -28.88 -1.55 -12.77
C ASP A 167 -28.78 -2.54 -11.60
N GLU A 168 -29.76 -2.54 -10.69
CA GLU A 168 -29.86 -3.40 -9.50
C GLU A 168 -29.63 -4.89 -9.81
N GLU A 169 -29.96 -5.36 -11.02
CA GLU A 169 -29.79 -6.75 -11.46
C GLU A 169 -28.32 -7.15 -11.67
N ASP A 170 -27.45 -6.24 -12.14
CA ASP A 170 -26.04 -6.52 -12.35
C ASP A 170 -25.26 -6.60 -11.03
N LEU A 171 -25.71 -5.88 -9.99
CA LEU A 171 -25.15 -5.92 -8.65
C LEU A 171 -25.61 -7.14 -7.85
N ALA A 172 -26.78 -7.68 -8.16
CA ALA A 172 -27.28 -8.93 -7.58
C ALA A 172 -26.41 -10.14 -8.00
N VAL A 173 -25.73 -10.09 -9.14
CA VAL A 173 -24.78 -11.13 -9.60
C VAL A 173 -23.49 -11.13 -8.75
N GLY A 174 -23.15 -10.02 -8.08
CA GLY A 174 -22.02 -9.94 -7.14
C GLY A 174 -22.34 -10.48 -5.74
N VAL A 175 -23.57 -10.85 -5.43
CA VAL A 175 -23.92 -11.50 -4.16
C VAL A 175 -23.40 -12.93 -4.21
N ARG A 176 -22.38 -13.20 -3.41
CA ARG A 176 -21.72 -14.53 -3.31
C ARG A 176 -22.75 -15.60 -3.06
N GLU A 177 -22.70 -16.69 -3.84
CA GLU A 177 -23.46 -17.91 -3.58
C GLU A 177 -23.26 -18.34 -2.10
N GLY A 178 -24.34 -18.51 -1.35
CA GLY A 178 -24.31 -18.98 0.03
C GLY A 178 -24.60 -17.93 1.12
N VAL A 179 -24.98 -16.69 0.76
CA VAL A 179 -25.49 -15.71 1.73
C VAL A 179 -26.93 -16.05 2.07
N GLU A 180 -27.18 -16.48 3.31
CA GLU A 180 -28.55 -16.68 3.80
C GLU A 180 -29.28 -15.33 3.89
N GLU A 181 -30.48 -15.27 3.36
CA GLU A 181 -31.31 -14.07 3.36
C GLU A 181 -31.73 -13.71 4.79
N ASP A 182 -31.43 -12.48 5.23
CA ASP A 182 -31.89 -11.97 6.53
C ASP A 182 -33.34 -11.49 6.42
N THR A 183 -34.26 -12.33 6.85
CA THR A 183 -35.71 -12.07 6.80
C THR A 183 -36.18 -10.89 7.68
N ASN A 184 -35.33 -10.33 8.53
CA ASN A 184 -35.63 -9.16 9.33
C ASN A 184 -35.45 -7.83 8.56
N LYS A 185 -34.71 -7.86 7.44
CA LYS A 185 -34.52 -6.69 6.59
C LYS A 185 -35.81 -6.31 5.89
N LYS A 186 -36.17 -5.00 5.87
CA LYS A 186 -37.28 -4.48 5.07
C LYS A 186 -36.94 -4.50 3.59
N ASN A 187 -35.71 -4.15 3.25
CA ASN A 187 -35.19 -4.12 1.89
C ASN A 187 -33.91 -4.98 1.81
N LYS A 188 -33.69 -5.60 0.68
CA LYS A 188 -32.53 -6.48 0.46
C LYS A 188 -31.19 -5.80 0.75
N ASN A 189 -31.09 -4.51 0.45
CA ASN A 189 -29.86 -3.73 0.59
C ASN A 189 -29.67 -3.09 1.97
N ASP A 190 -30.66 -3.22 2.88
CA ASP A 190 -30.50 -2.73 4.24
C ASP A 190 -29.32 -3.41 4.91
N PHE A 191 -28.61 -2.69 5.74
CA PHE A 191 -27.40 -3.19 6.42
C PHE A 191 -27.48 -2.91 7.92
N VAL A 192 -26.75 -3.73 8.69
CA VAL A 192 -26.80 -3.66 10.14
C VAL A 192 -25.92 -2.52 10.64
N LEU A 193 -26.49 -1.67 11.49
CA LEU A 193 -25.77 -0.61 12.23
C LEU A 193 -25.31 -1.09 13.60
N TRP A 194 -26.16 -1.93 14.27
CA TRP A 194 -25.86 -2.49 15.57
C TRP A 194 -26.44 -3.90 15.70
N PHE A 195 -25.60 -4.87 16.04
CA PHE A 195 -25.99 -6.24 16.29
C PHE A 195 -26.27 -6.47 17.76
N THR A 196 -27.45 -6.91 18.15
CA THR A 196 -27.76 -7.47 19.47
C THR A 196 -28.02 -8.98 19.39
N LYS A 197 -28.46 -9.47 18.23
CA LYS A 197 -28.65 -10.89 17.95
C LYS A 197 -27.89 -11.23 16.68
N SER A 198 -26.94 -12.12 16.81
CA SER A 198 -26.22 -12.73 15.69
C SER A 198 -26.49 -14.24 15.74
N LYS A 199 -26.56 -14.89 14.58
CA LYS A 199 -26.55 -16.35 14.48
C LYS A 199 -25.27 -16.95 15.11
N PHE A 200 -24.26 -16.13 15.31
CA PHE A 200 -22.98 -16.46 15.92
C PHE A 200 -22.93 -15.87 17.34
N GLU A 201 -23.36 -16.67 18.32
CA GLU A 201 -23.41 -16.26 19.76
C GLU A 201 -22.02 -15.98 20.35
N ASP A 202 -20.95 -16.36 19.67
CA ASP A 202 -19.57 -16.35 20.15
C ASP A 202 -18.86 -14.99 19.98
N GLN A 203 -19.56 -13.88 19.67
CA GLN A 203 -18.90 -12.58 19.60
C GLN A 203 -18.25 -12.20 20.95
N ALA A 204 -16.91 -12.09 20.97
CA ALA A 204 -16.15 -11.92 22.19
C ALA A 204 -16.29 -10.51 22.81
N LEU A 205 -16.48 -9.49 21.95
CA LEU A 205 -16.57 -8.09 22.37
C LEU A 205 -17.99 -7.57 22.17
N LYS A 206 -18.65 -7.21 23.26
CA LYS A 206 -20.00 -6.66 23.27
C LYS A 206 -20.09 -5.53 24.28
N TRP A 207 -20.94 -4.56 23.99
CA TRP A 207 -21.17 -3.37 24.80
C TRP A 207 -22.65 -3.14 25.06
N GLU A 208 -22.95 -2.51 26.17
CA GLU A 208 -24.30 -2.02 26.47
C GLU A 208 -24.72 -0.95 25.49
N SER A 209 -25.95 -0.99 25.03
CA SER A 209 -26.57 0.02 24.19
C SER A 209 -28.05 0.19 24.53
N PRO A 210 -28.73 1.26 24.08
CA PRO A 210 -30.18 1.45 24.27
C PRO A 210 -31.03 0.29 23.68
N TRP A 211 -30.50 -0.47 22.74
CA TRP A 211 -31.18 -1.56 22.05
C TRP A 211 -30.84 -2.94 22.60
N GLY A 212 -29.93 -2.99 23.55
CA GLY A 212 -29.42 -4.22 24.18
C GLY A 212 -27.91 -4.37 24.07
N VAL A 213 -27.38 -5.41 24.71
CA VAL A 213 -25.96 -5.76 24.65
C VAL A 213 -25.61 -6.25 23.24
N GLY A 214 -24.59 -5.64 22.62
CA GLY A 214 -24.27 -5.93 21.24
C GLY A 214 -22.96 -5.31 20.76
N TYR A 215 -22.80 -5.18 19.44
CA TYR A 215 -21.60 -4.65 18.80
C TYR A 215 -21.96 -3.89 17.50
N PRO A 216 -21.10 -2.94 17.06
CA PRO A 216 -21.36 -2.15 15.86
C PRO A 216 -21.29 -3.01 14.58
N GLY A 217 -22.03 -2.60 13.55
CA GLY A 217 -21.80 -3.03 12.18
C GLY A 217 -20.46 -2.48 11.64
N TRP A 218 -19.94 -3.10 10.60
CA TRP A 218 -18.62 -2.75 10.07
C TRP A 218 -18.55 -1.34 9.45
N HIS A 219 -19.62 -0.91 8.78
CA HIS A 219 -19.60 0.34 8.01
C HIS A 219 -19.61 1.60 8.88
N ILE A 220 -20.15 1.53 10.10
CA ILE A 220 -20.26 2.70 10.99
C ILE A 220 -18.92 3.15 11.55
N GLU A 221 -17.93 2.24 11.58
CA GLU A 221 -16.59 2.52 12.11
C GLU A 221 -15.95 3.70 11.38
N CYS A 222 -15.83 3.61 10.05
CA CYS A 222 -15.17 4.61 9.23
C CYS A 222 -15.89 5.96 9.27
N SER A 223 -17.23 5.96 9.26
CA SER A 223 -18.03 7.18 9.38
C SER A 223 -17.75 7.91 10.70
N CYS A 224 -17.83 7.24 11.83
CA CYS A 224 -17.65 7.86 13.13
C CYS A 224 -16.20 8.23 13.43
N ILE A 225 -15.23 7.36 13.08
CA ILE A 225 -13.81 7.63 13.33
C ILE A 225 -13.34 8.82 12.49
N SER A 226 -13.75 8.89 11.22
CA SER A 226 -13.40 10.04 10.39
C SER A 226 -13.98 11.34 10.93
N MET A 227 -15.26 11.36 11.33
CA MET A 227 -15.91 12.54 11.90
C MET A 227 -15.27 12.97 13.22
N LYS A 228 -14.92 12.03 14.09
CA LYS A 228 -14.24 12.28 15.36
C LYS A 228 -12.94 13.06 15.19
N HIS A 229 -12.15 12.71 14.18
CA HIS A 229 -10.80 13.25 14.01
C HIS A 229 -10.67 14.32 12.93
N LEU A 230 -11.57 14.34 11.94
CA LEU A 230 -11.54 15.24 10.78
C LEU A 230 -12.75 16.17 10.70
N GLY A 231 -13.79 15.92 11.51
CA GLY A 231 -15.04 16.70 11.49
C GLY A 231 -16.01 16.24 10.40
N GLU A 232 -17.04 17.04 10.17
CA GLU A 232 -18.22 16.66 9.39
C GLU A 232 -18.02 16.70 7.87
N THR A 233 -16.87 17.13 7.39
CA THR A 233 -16.53 17.17 5.96
C THR A 233 -15.15 16.60 5.72
N LEU A 234 -15.02 15.74 4.71
CA LEU A 234 -13.75 15.18 4.23
C LEU A 234 -13.41 15.76 2.86
N ASP A 235 -12.11 15.93 2.58
CA ASP A 235 -11.65 16.18 1.22
C ASP A 235 -11.53 14.87 0.46
N ILE A 236 -10.82 13.88 1.00
CA ILE A 236 -10.55 12.62 0.34
C ILE A 236 -10.88 11.45 1.26
N HIS A 237 -11.63 10.47 0.73
CA HIS A 237 -11.77 9.14 1.31
C HIS A 237 -11.17 8.10 0.35
N ALA A 238 -10.27 7.26 0.85
CA ALA A 238 -9.54 6.32 0.03
C ALA A 238 -9.67 4.87 0.53
N GLY A 239 -9.58 3.92 -0.42
CA GLY A 239 -9.59 2.49 -0.15
C GLY A 239 -9.37 1.65 -1.40
N GLY A 240 -9.52 0.34 -1.29
CA GLY A 240 -9.55 -0.57 -2.44
C GLY A 240 -10.85 -0.40 -3.25
N ILE A 241 -10.83 -0.78 -4.53
CA ILE A 241 -12.02 -0.70 -5.38
C ILE A 241 -13.16 -1.59 -4.87
N ASP A 242 -12.85 -2.66 -4.15
CA ASP A 242 -13.82 -3.52 -3.48
C ASP A 242 -14.54 -2.85 -2.30
N ASN A 243 -14.00 -1.76 -1.76
CA ASN A 243 -14.68 -0.96 -0.76
C ASN A 243 -15.78 -0.07 -1.37
N ALA A 244 -15.74 0.25 -2.66
CA ALA A 244 -16.74 1.11 -3.28
C ALA A 244 -18.16 0.60 -3.01
N PHE A 245 -18.35 -0.74 -3.15
CA PHE A 245 -19.61 -1.41 -2.79
C PHE A 245 -19.32 -2.72 -2.04
N PRO A 246 -20.00 -2.98 -0.91
CA PRO A 246 -21.02 -2.13 -0.26
C PRO A 246 -20.46 -1.08 0.73
N HIS A 247 -19.16 -1.15 1.12
CA HIS A 247 -18.62 -0.45 2.28
C HIS A 247 -18.76 1.09 2.18
N HIS A 248 -18.13 1.72 1.20
CA HIS A 248 -18.20 3.17 1.01
C HIS A 248 -19.60 3.65 0.64
N THR A 249 -20.38 2.85 -0.11
CA THR A 249 -21.79 3.13 -0.39
C THR A 249 -22.60 3.24 0.91
N ASN A 250 -22.39 2.29 1.84
CA ASN A 250 -23.04 2.30 3.14
C ASN A 250 -22.55 3.43 4.05
N GLU A 251 -21.27 3.78 3.97
CA GLU A 251 -20.74 4.94 4.68
C GLU A 251 -21.36 6.25 4.20
N ILE A 252 -21.52 6.45 2.89
CA ILE A 252 -22.22 7.63 2.33
C ILE A 252 -23.66 7.67 2.84
N ALA A 253 -24.37 6.53 2.73
CA ALA A 253 -25.75 6.40 3.15
C ALA A 253 -25.95 6.84 4.60
N GLN A 254 -25.17 6.31 5.53
CA GLN A 254 -25.29 6.61 6.96
C GLN A 254 -24.75 8.00 7.32
N SER A 255 -23.59 8.40 6.75
CA SER A 255 -22.95 9.67 7.09
C SER A 255 -23.77 10.87 6.61
N GLU A 256 -24.22 10.86 5.35
CA GLU A 256 -24.99 11.96 4.78
C GLU A 256 -26.41 12.02 5.36
N SER A 257 -27.01 10.87 5.71
CA SER A 257 -28.28 10.83 6.47
C SER A 257 -28.12 11.39 7.89
N TYR A 258 -26.99 11.09 8.55
CA TYR A 258 -26.69 11.62 9.87
C TYR A 258 -26.44 13.14 9.84
N LEU A 259 -25.64 13.62 8.90
CA LEU A 259 -25.24 15.03 8.77
C LEU A 259 -26.33 15.90 8.15
N GLY A 260 -27.01 15.42 7.10
CA GLY A 260 -27.94 16.18 6.28
C GLY A 260 -27.28 16.97 5.15
N HIS A 261 -26.02 16.71 4.86
CA HIS A 261 -25.26 17.32 3.77
C HIS A 261 -24.21 16.34 3.23
N LYS A 262 -23.61 16.68 2.09
CA LYS A 262 -22.52 15.90 1.48
C LYS A 262 -21.34 15.78 2.44
N TRP A 263 -20.86 14.56 2.65
CA TRP A 263 -19.81 14.24 3.63
C TRP A 263 -18.40 14.30 3.06
N CYS A 264 -18.16 13.68 1.88
CA CYS A 264 -16.85 13.57 1.28
C CYS A 264 -16.84 14.07 -0.17
N ASN A 265 -15.79 14.83 -0.55
CA ASN A 265 -15.69 15.42 -1.89
C ASN A 265 -15.09 14.47 -2.92
N TYR A 266 -13.98 13.78 -2.59
CA TYR A 266 -13.24 12.93 -3.53
C TYR A 266 -13.12 11.52 -3.01
N TRP A 267 -13.53 10.54 -3.82
CA TRP A 267 -13.44 9.12 -3.53
C TRP A 267 -12.33 8.50 -4.36
N PHE A 268 -11.28 8.02 -3.69
CA PHE A 268 -10.09 7.48 -4.31
C PHE A 268 -10.03 5.97 -4.14
N HIS A 269 -10.15 5.22 -5.25
CA HIS A 269 -10.15 3.75 -5.23
C HIS A 269 -8.97 3.18 -5.99
N VAL A 270 -8.23 2.28 -5.32
CA VAL A 270 -7.11 1.53 -5.90
C VAL A 270 -7.61 0.20 -6.43
N HIS A 271 -7.35 -0.07 -7.70
CA HIS A 271 -7.75 -1.32 -8.36
C HIS A 271 -6.94 -2.53 -7.87
N HIS A 272 -7.47 -3.72 -8.09
CA HIS A 272 -6.94 -4.98 -7.55
C HIS A 272 -5.51 -5.30 -8.00
N LEU A 273 -4.79 -6.00 -7.13
CA LEU A 273 -3.67 -6.86 -7.49
C LEU A 273 -4.23 -8.27 -7.73
N ASN A 274 -4.16 -8.71 -8.97
CA ASN A 274 -4.56 -10.06 -9.39
C ASN A 274 -3.32 -10.97 -9.48
N THR A 275 -3.54 -12.26 -9.44
CA THR A 275 -2.55 -13.27 -9.83
C THR A 275 -2.96 -13.84 -11.20
N ASP A 276 -2.10 -14.65 -11.83
CA ASP A 276 -2.41 -15.34 -13.09
C ASP A 276 -3.66 -16.24 -12.98
N HIS A 277 -4.10 -16.54 -11.75
CA HIS A 277 -5.29 -17.34 -11.45
C HIS A 277 -6.49 -16.47 -10.98
N GLY A 278 -6.46 -15.17 -11.18
CA GLY A 278 -7.50 -14.21 -10.79
C GLY A 278 -7.23 -13.46 -9.49
N LYS A 279 -8.29 -13.00 -8.80
CA LYS A 279 -8.18 -12.24 -7.55
C LYS A 279 -7.43 -13.07 -6.49
N MET A 280 -6.42 -12.46 -5.86
CA MET A 280 -5.67 -13.08 -4.76
C MET A 280 -6.63 -13.37 -3.60
N SER A 281 -6.71 -14.62 -3.19
CA SER A 281 -7.54 -15.03 -2.06
C SER A 281 -6.78 -16.00 -1.15
N LYS A 282 -7.08 -15.93 0.15
CA LYS A 282 -6.48 -16.78 1.19
C LYS A 282 -6.66 -18.30 0.98
N SER A 283 -7.59 -18.69 0.12
CA SER A 283 -7.97 -20.12 -0.13
C SER A 283 -7.40 -20.71 -1.41
N LYS A 284 -6.76 -19.91 -2.28
CA LYS A 284 -6.33 -20.33 -3.63
C LYS A 284 -4.85 -20.04 -3.90
N GLY A 285 -3.94 -20.63 -3.11
CA GLY A 285 -2.52 -20.52 -3.41
C GLY A 285 -1.65 -20.05 -2.25
N GLU A 286 -0.38 -19.71 -2.54
CA GLU A 286 0.59 -19.20 -1.57
C GLU A 286 0.11 -17.84 -1.03
N PHE A 287 0.07 -17.68 0.30
CA PHE A 287 -0.33 -16.43 0.94
C PHE A 287 0.82 -15.41 0.86
N LEU A 288 0.76 -14.54 -0.15
CA LEU A 288 1.83 -13.61 -0.49
C LEU A 288 1.89 -12.44 0.52
N THR A 289 2.93 -12.43 1.34
CA THR A 289 3.23 -11.38 2.33
C THR A 289 4.57 -10.72 2.03
N VAL A 290 4.87 -9.57 2.64
CA VAL A 290 6.20 -8.94 2.56
C VAL A 290 7.28 -9.89 3.09
N SER A 291 7.02 -10.57 4.21
CA SER A 291 7.96 -11.55 4.77
C SER A 291 8.28 -12.69 3.81
N LEU A 292 7.31 -13.15 3.02
CA LEU A 292 7.55 -14.16 1.99
C LEU A 292 8.43 -13.62 0.86
N LEU A 293 8.23 -12.37 0.43
CA LEU A 293 9.09 -11.74 -0.57
C LEU A 293 10.54 -11.65 -0.06
N GLU A 294 10.74 -11.23 1.19
CA GLU A 294 12.06 -11.19 1.83
C GLU A 294 12.71 -12.58 1.92
N GLN A 295 11.96 -13.61 2.31
CA GLN A 295 12.44 -15.00 2.35
C GLN A 295 12.90 -15.51 0.98
N LYS A 296 12.27 -15.04 -0.10
CA LYS A 296 12.67 -15.34 -1.47
C LYS A 296 13.80 -14.44 -2.00
N GLY A 297 14.32 -13.53 -1.15
CA GLY A 297 15.47 -12.68 -1.46
C GLY A 297 15.13 -11.34 -2.10
N TYR A 298 13.85 -10.95 -2.18
CA TYR A 298 13.46 -9.63 -2.70
C TYR A 298 13.55 -8.55 -1.63
N ASP A 299 14.14 -7.41 -1.98
CA ASP A 299 14.02 -6.19 -1.19
C ASP A 299 12.57 -5.68 -1.27
N PRO A 300 11.94 -5.27 -0.15
CA PRO A 300 10.59 -4.69 -0.15
C PRO A 300 10.41 -3.52 -1.13
N MET A 301 11.47 -2.75 -1.41
CA MET A 301 11.45 -1.65 -2.38
C MET A 301 11.21 -2.12 -3.81
N VAL A 302 11.56 -3.36 -4.13
CA VAL A 302 11.23 -3.99 -5.43
C VAL A 302 9.73 -4.10 -5.59
N TYR A 303 9.02 -4.53 -4.54
CA TYR A 303 7.56 -4.61 -4.57
C TYR A 303 6.92 -3.22 -4.64
N ARG A 304 7.47 -2.24 -3.90
CA ARG A 304 7.00 -0.85 -4.01
C ARG A 304 7.18 -0.32 -5.43
N LEU A 305 8.35 -0.51 -6.06
CA LEU A 305 8.59 -0.12 -7.46
C LEU A 305 7.63 -0.83 -8.42
N PHE A 306 7.41 -2.14 -8.24
CA PHE A 306 6.45 -2.92 -9.03
C PHE A 306 5.05 -2.30 -9.00
N CYS A 307 4.58 -1.88 -7.83
CA CYS A 307 3.30 -1.17 -7.70
C CYS A 307 3.30 0.18 -8.42
N LEU A 308 4.39 0.97 -8.29
CA LEU A 308 4.49 2.32 -8.88
C LEU A 308 4.59 2.31 -10.41
N GLN A 309 5.01 1.20 -11.04
CA GLN A 309 5.08 1.04 -12.48
C GLN A 309 3.71 0.93 -13.15
N SER A 310 2.63 0.79 -12.39
CA SER A 310 1.26 0.74 -12.88
C SER A 310 0.41 1.86 -12.28
N HIS A 311 -0.52 2.38 -13.06
CA HIS A 311 -1.49 3.36 -12.56
C HIS A 311 -2.42 2.72 -11.52
N TYR A 312 -2.77 3.43 -10.43
CA TYR A 312 -3.60 2.90 -9.34
C TYR A 312 -4.99 2.43 -9.79
N ARG A 313 -5.57 3.04 -10.85
CA ARG A 313 -6.86 2.67 -11.46
C ARG A 313 -6.77 1.54 -12.49
N ARG A 314 -5.67 0.82 -12.56
CA ARG A 314 -5.53 -0.37 -13.40
C ARG A 314 -5.30 -1.58 -12.53
N ASN A 315 -5.93 -2.70 -12.90
CA ASN A 315 -5.58 -3.97 -12.31
C ASN A 315 -4.09 -4.26 -12.58
N LEU A 316 -3.39 -4.69 -11.56
CA LEU A 316 -1.99 -5.11 -11.65
C LEU A 316 -1.94 -6.62 -11.50
N VAL A 317 -1.19 -7.29 -12.36
CA VAL A 317 -1.03 -8.75 -12.32
C VAL A 317 0.31 -9.08 -11.68
N PHE A 318 0.25 -9.76 -10.55
CA PHE A 318 1.42 -10.31 -9.87
C PHE A 318 1.78 -11.68 -10.46
N SER A 319 3.03 -11.82 -10.85
CA SER A 319 3.70 -13.09 -11.04
C SER A 319 5.14 -12.96 -10.52
N TRP A 320 5.79 -14.06 -10.22
CA TRP A 320 7.21 -14.04 -9.84
C TRP A 320 8.07 -13.46 -10.95
N GLU A 321 7.77 -13.76 -12.21
CA GLU A 321 8.45 -13.20 -13.38
C GLU A 321 8.32 -11.67 -13.44
N ASN A 322 7.12 -11.12 -13.21
CA ASN A 322 6.91 -9.68 -13.17
C ASN A 322 7.67 -9.02 -12.01
N LEU A 323 7.76 -9.69 -10.87
CA LEU A 323 8.55 -9.20 -9.74
C LEU A 323 10.06 -9.28 -10.01
N ASP A 324 10.56 -10.33 -10.68
CA ASP A 324 11.95 -10.44 -11.15
C ASP A 324 12.31 -9.31 -12.12
N ASN A 325 11.41 -8.96 -13.03
CA ASN A 325 11.59 -7.82 -13.92
C ASN A 325 11.69 -6.50 -13.16
N ALA A 326 10.87 -6.31 -12.12
CA ALA A 326 10.95 -5.15 -11.24
C ALA A 326 12.25 -5.13 -10.41
N ALA A 327 12.72 -6.29 -9.92
CA ALA A 327 13.99 -6.44 -9.22
C ALA A 327 15.16 -6.04 -10.12
N ALA A 328 15.23 -6.58 -11.32
CA ALA A 328 16.27 -6.23 -12.29
C ALA A 328 16.24 -4.74 -12.66
N ALA A 329 15.05 -4.13 -12.75
CA ALA A 329 14.90 -2.69 -13.01
C ALA A 329 15.40 -1.86 -11.81
N TYR A 330 15.07 -2.26 -10.57
CA TYR A 330 15.53 -1.61 -9.35
C TYR A 330 17.05 -1.68 -9.21
N ASP A 331 17.64 -2.86 -9.33
CA ASP A 331 19.10 -3.07 -9.25
C ASP A 331 19.85 -2.22 -10.28
N LYS A 332 19.35 -2.19 -11.52
CA LYS A 332 19.92 -1.37 -12.59
C LYS A 332 19.82 0.13 -12.31
N LEU A 333 18.70 0.55 -11.68
CA LEU A 333 18.49 1.93 -11.26
C LEU A 333 19.50 2.30 -10.17
N ILE A 334 19.61 1.47 -9.12
CA ILE A 334 20.56 1.69 -8.01
C ILE A 334 22.00 1.70 -8.49
N ALA A 335 22.38 0.77 -9.38
CA ALA A 335 23.74 0.74 -9.96
C ALA A 335 24.08 2.02 -10.71
N LYS A 336 23.13 2.57 -11.50
CA LYS A 336 23.33 3.84 -12.22
C LYS A 336 23.47 5.02 -11.25
N ILE A 337 22.68 5.06 -10.18
CA ILE A 337 22.76 6.12 -9.15
C ILE A 337 24.08 5.98 -8.38
N ALA A 338 24.51 4.76 -8.05
CA ALA A 338 25.77 4.49 -7.38
C ALA A 338 27.00 4.93 -8.20
N ALA A 339 26.90 4.96 -9.53
CA ALA A 339 27.98 5.42 -10.40
C ALA A 339 28.09 6.97 -10.50
N LEU A 340 27.08 7.73 -10.04
CA LEU A 340 27.11 9.20 -10.05
C LEU A 340 28.09 9.71 -8.99
N LYS A 341 28.80 10.79 -9.29
CA LYS A 341 29.72 11.46 -8.37
C LYS A 341 29.01 12.58 -7.64
N SER A 342 29.27 12.70 -6.34
CA SER A 342 28.66 13.79 -5.52
C SER A 342 29.32 15.14 -5.70
N GLU A 343 30.36 15.22 -6.55
CA GLU A 343 31.13 16.46 -6.80
C GLU A 343 30.43 17.34 -7.85
N GLY A 344 30.54 18.65 -7.69
CA GLY A 344 30.00 19.64 -8.61
C GLY A 344 28.86 20.47 -8.00
N GLU A 345 28.48 21.52 -8.73
CA GLU A 345 27.38 22.41 -8.33
C GLU A 345 26.04 21.92 -8.92
N VAL A 346 24.97 22.19 -8.19
CA VAL A 346 23.59 21.92 -8.64
C VAL A 346 23.16 23.07 -9.56
N ASP A 347 22.85 22.75 -10.81
CA ASP A 347 22.21 23.67 -11.74
C ASP A 347 20.70 23.73 -11.43
N THR A 348 20.28 24.82 -10.81
CA THR A 348 18.87 24.99 -10.37
C THR A 348 17.90 25.13 -11.52
N GLU A 349 18.30 25.73 -12.65
CA GLU A 349 17.43 25.86 -13.84
C GLU A 349 17.15 24.50 -14.47
N VAL A 350 18.18 23.67 -14.60
CA VAL A 350 18.03 22.30 -15.12
C VAL A 350 17.24 21.44 -14.13
N LEU A 351 17.47 21.60 -12.82
CA LEU A 351 16.71 20.88 -11.79
C LEU A 351 15.21 21.18 -11.90
N GLU A 352 14.82 22.44 -12.01
CA GLU A 352 13.40 22.81 -12.14
C GLU A 352 12.79 22.24 -13.43
N LYS A 353 13.49 22.24 -14.57
CA LYS A 353 13.02 21.59 -15.81
C LYS A 353 12.83 20.08 -15.65
N LEU A 354 13.70 19.40 -14.90
CA LEU A 354 13.52 17.97 -14.60
C LEU A 354 12.31 17.72 -13.73
N LYS A 355 12.02 18.62 -12.77
CA LYS A 355 10.85 18.56 -11.91
C LYS A 355 9.52 18.73 -12.67
N GLU A 356 9.47 19.56 -13.70
CA GLU A 356 8.24 19.83 -14.47
C GLU A 356 7.53 18.53 -14.91
N ARG A 357 8.29 17.57 -15.44
CA ARG A 357 7.73 16.29 -15.88
C ARG A 357 7.24 15.45 -14.72
N PHE A 358 7.97 15.41 -13.62
CA PHE A 358 7.59 14.69 -12.42
C PHE A 358 6.32 15.27 -11.79
N VAL A 359 6.30 16.59 -11.59
CA VAL A 359 5.13 17.34 -11.10
C VAL A 359 3.94 17.17 -12.04
N GLY A 360 4.17 17.23 -13.36
CA GLY A 360 3.15 16.97 -14.37
C GLY A 360 2.51 15.58 -14.24
N ALA A 361 3.30 14.56 -13.94
CA ALA A 361 2.81 13.20 -13.72
C ALA A 361 1.95 13.10 -12.45
N LEU A 362 2.36 13.73 -11.35
CA LEU A 362 1.58 13.77 -10.10
C LEU A 362 0.27 14.55 -10.30
N ASN A 363 0.32 15.67 -11.02
CA ASN A 363 -0.85 16.49 -11.33
C ASN A 363 -1.85 15.80 -12.28
N ALA A 364 -1.43 14.78 -13.01
CA ALA A 364 -2.24 14.06 -13.99
C ALA A 364 -2.86 12.79 -13.41
N ASP A 365 -3.60 12.89 -12.32
CA ASP A 365 -4.27 11.77 -11.68
C ASP A 365 -3.27 10.74 -11.11
N LEU A 366 -2.26 11.25 -10.41
CA LEU A 366 -1.27 10.42 -9.72
C LEU A 366 -0.63 9.37 -10.64
N ASN A 367 -0.15 9.79 -11.82
CA ASN A 367 0.44 8.88 -12.81
C ASN A 367 1.86 8.44 -12.41
N THR A 368 1.93 7.49 -11.47
CA THR A 368 3.19 7.00 -10.93
C THR A 368 4.10 6.37 -11.97
N SER A 369 3.57 5.74 -13.00
CA SER A 369 4.38 5.13 -14.07
C SER A 369 5.13 6.19 -14.88
N VAL A 370 4.52 7.36 -15.12
CA VAL A 370 5.19 8.51 -15.74
C VAL A 370 6.16 9.16 -14.77
N ALA A 371 5.84 9.25 -13.48
CA ALA A 371 6.74 9.75 -12.45
C ALA A 371 8.02 8.89 -12.34
N VAL A 372 7.91 7.57 -12.37
CA VAL A 372 9.07 6.65 -12.45
C VAL A 372 9.84 6.85 -13.76
N THR A 373 9.16 7.13 -14.88
CA THR A 373 9.83 7.44 -16.15
C THR A 373 10.65 8.74 -16.05
N ALA A 374 10.12 9.77 -15.38
CA ALA A 374 10.85 11.02 -15.15
C ALA A 374 12.17 10.79 -14.39
N LEU A 375 12.20 9.84 -13.44
CA LEU A 375 13.42 9.42 -12.74
C LEU A 375 14.49 8.86 -13.71
N TYR A 376 14.08 8.04 -14.69
CA TYR A 376 15.02 7.54 -15.71
C TYR A 376 15.51 8.65 -16.65
N ASP A 377 14.71 9.69 -16.88
CA ASP A 377 15.13 10.84 -17.68
C ASP A 377 16.18 11.69 -16.96
N VAL A 378 16.09 11.85 -15.65
CA VAL A 378 17.14 12.47 -14.82
C VAL A 378 18.49 11.80 -15.08
N LEU A 379 18.55 10.46 -15.09
CA LEU A 379 19.78 9.72 -15.31
C LEU A 379 20.38 9.90 -16.71
N LYS A 380 19.54 10.25 -17.69
CA LYS A 380 19.96 10.49 -19.09
C LYS A 380 20.26 11.97 -19.37
N ALA A 381 19.88 12.87 -18.45
CA ALA A 381 20.02 14.29 -18.65
C ALA A 381 21.49 14.71 -18.79
N LYS A 382 21.74 15.70 -19.66
CA LYS A 382 23.06 16.29 -19.87
C LYS A 382 23.29 17.42 -18.86
N CYS A 383 23.57 17.05 -17.62
CA CYS A 383 23.86 17.97 -16.51
C CYS A 383 24.86 17.32 -15.55
N SER A 384 25.30 18.09 -14.54
CA SER A 384 26.20 17.58 -13.50
C SER A 384 25.56 16.42 -12.71
N ASP A 385 26.39 15.54 -12.21
CA ASP A 385 25.92 14.45 -11.35
C ASP A 385 25.30 14.97 -10.06
N ALA A 386 25.78 16.10 -9.53
CA ALA A 386 25.19 16.79 -8.39
C ALA A 386 23.74 17.21 -8.66
N THR A 387 23.43 17.76 -9.86
CA THR A 387 22.07 18.10 -10.27
C THR A 387 21.17 16.85 -10.37
N LYS A 388 21.70 15.73 -10.93
CA LYS A 388 20.96 14.45 -10.99
C LYS A 388 20.65 13.92 -9.61
N LEU A 389 21.63 13.92 -8.71
CA LEU A 389 21.44 13.45 -7.33
C LEU A 389 20.42 14.31 -6.59
N ALA A 390 20.43 15.64 -6.79
CA ALA A 390 19.43 16.55 -6.22
C ALA A 390 18.01 16.22 -6.74
N ALA A 391 17.84 15.98 -8.04
CA ALA A 391 16.55 15.62 -8.62
C ALA A 391 16.07 14.25 -8.13
N ILE A 392 16.96 13.25 -8.00
CA ILE A 392 16.63 11.92 -7.47
C ILE A 392 16.18 12.03 -6.01
N ALA A 393 16.90 12.81 -5.18
CA ALA A 393 16.53 13.05 -3.79
C ALA A 393 15.14 13.72 -3.67
N ASP A 394 14.86 14.67 -4.54
CA ASP A 394 13.60 15.38 -4.60
C ASP A 394 12.43 14.47 -4.96
N PHE A 395 12.56 13.66 -6.03
CA PHE A 395 11.52 12.74 -6.47
C PHE A 395 11.28 11.58 -5.48
N ASP A 396 12.34 11.14 -4.79
CA ASP A 396 12.24 10.06 -3.81
C ASP A 396 11.48 10.44 -2.53
N GLN A 397 11.22 11.75 -2.30
CA GLN A 397 10.29 12.19 -1.26
C GLN A 397 8.86 11.64 -1.48
N VAL A 398 8.47 11.46 -2.75
CA VAL A 398 7.17 10.89 -3.13
C VAL A 398 7.28 9.40 -3.43
N LEU A 399 8.25 8.99 -4.27
CA LEU A 399 8.41 7.60 -4.69
C LEU A 399 8.80 6.69 -3.52
N SER A 400 9.63 7.21 -2.61
CA SER A 400 10.08 6.55 -1.38
C SER A 400 10.68 5.16 -1.63
N LEU A 401 11.56 5.08 -2.64
CA LEU A 401 12.24 3.87 -3.08
C LEU A 401 13.63 3.68 -2.44
N ASN A 402 13.99 4.52 -1.47
CA ASN A 402 15.29 4.49 -0.80
C ASN A 402 16.50 4.63 -1.75
N LEU A 403 16.34 5.36 -2.86
CA LEU A 403 17.27 5.36 -3.99
C LEU A 403 18.70 5.74 -3.60
N LEU A 404 18.89 6.85 -2.88
CA LEU A 404 20.21 7.31 -2.50
C LEU A 404 20.85 6.42 -1.44
N SER A 405 20.09 5.96 -0.44
CA SER A 405 20.62 5.09 0.62
C SER A 405 20.99 3.70 0.08
N ALA A 406 20.19 3.15 -0.84
CA ALA A 406 20.50 1.89 -1.51
C ALA A 406 21.75 2.02 -2.40
N ALA A 407 21.90 3.12 -3.13
CA ALA A 407 23.10 3.42 -3.92
C ALA A 407 24.36 3.55 -3.05
N GLU A 408 24.24 4.20 -1.89
CA GLU A 408 25.36 4.30 -0.94
C GLU A 408 25.76 2.93 -0.35
N LYS A 409 24.78 2.11 0.03
CA LYS A 409 25.05 0.73 0.47
C LYS A 409 25.78 -0.09 -0.60
N LEU A 410 25.35 0.06 -1.87
CA LEU A 410 26.01 -0.62 -2.99
C LEU A 410 27.45 -0.14 -3.17
N ARG A 411 27.72 1.19 -3.09
CA ARG A 411 29.09 1.74 -3.16
C ARG A 411 29.99 1.19 -2.04
N LYS A 412 29.47 1.16 -0.80
CA LYS A 412 30.23 0.63 0.35
C LYS A 412 30.59 -0.84 0.14
N LYS A 413 29.61 -1.66 -0.27
CA LYS A 413 29.84 -3.08 -0.57
C LYS A 413 30.89 -3.26 -1.66
N GLN A 414 30.81 -2.49 -2.76
CA GLN A 414 31.79 -2.56 -3.85
C GLN A 414 33.19 -2.11 -3.39
N ALA A 415 33.30 -1.11 -2.53
CA ALA A 415 34.59 -0.68 -1.95
C ALA A 415 35.19 -1.73 -1.01
N GLU A 416 34.36 -2.36 -0.18
CA GLU A 416 34.78 -3.46 0.70
C GLU A 416 35.26 -4.68 -0.11
N GLU A 417 34.53 -5.06 -1.15
CA GLU A 417 34.93 -6.13 -2.07
C GLU A 417 36.23 -5.81 -2.81
N ALA A 418 36.41 -4.56 -3.24
CA ALA A 418 37.65 -4.11 -3.86
C ALA A 418 38.83 -4.14 -2.88
N GLN A 419 38.61 -3.71 -1.62
CA GLN A 419 39.65 -3.81 -0.57
C GLN A 419 39.98 -5.27 -0.20
N ALA A 420 38.99 -6.13 -0.09
CA ALA A 420 39.18 -7.54 0.20
C ALA A 420 39.92 -8.30 -0.91
N SER A 421 39.82 -7.79 -2.14
CA SER A 421 40.57 -8.31 -3.31
C SER A 421 41.88 -7.57 -3.61
N ALA A 422 42.25 -6.57 -2.84
CA ALA A 422 43.53 -5.85 -2.98
C ALA A 422 44.61 -6.51 -2.13
N ASP A 423 45.34 -7.44 -2.73
CA ASP A 423 46.57 -8.01 -2.16
C ASP A 423 47.71 -7.77 -3.15
N PRO A 424 48.64 -6.85 -2.83
CA PRO A 424 49.68 -6.45 -3.76
C PRO A 424 50.55 -7.59 -4.26
N GLU A 425 50.72 -8.65 -3.45
CA GLU A 425 51.48 -9.86 -3.85
C GLU A 425 50.67 -10.68 -4.85
N ILE A 426 49.38 -10.87 -4.57
CA ILE A 426 48.47 -11.62 -5.47
C ILE A 426 48.27 -10.82 -6.76
N ASP A 427 48.09 -9.52 -6.69
CA ASP A 427 47.93 -8.63 -7.85
C ASP A 427 49.16 -8.69 -8.75
N ALA A 428 50.39 -8.70 -8.17
CA ALA A 428 51.65 -8.86 -8.92
C ALA A 428 51.71 -10.22 -9.61
N LEU A 429 51.28 -11.31 -8.94
CA LEU A 429 51.23 -12.63 -9.52
C LEU A 429 50.22 -12.76 -10.65
N VAL A 430 49.04 -12.16 -10.51
CA VAL A 430 47.99 -12.12 -11.54
C VAL A 430 48.44 -11.30 -12.76
N ALA A 431 49.13 -10.18 -12.53
CA ALA A 431 49.76 -9.40 -13.58
C ALA A 431 50.86 -10.20 -14.32
N ALA A 432 51.76 -10.86 -13.56
CA ALA A 432 52.81 -11.68 -14.13
C ALA A 432 52.27 -12.86 -14.98
N ARG A 433 51.18 -13.51 -14.51
CA ARG A 433 50.48 -14.53 -15.30
C ARG A 433 49.92 -13.94 -16.62
N THR A 434 49.33 -12.73 -16.56
CA THR A 434 48.78 -12.10 -17.73
C THR A 434 49.86 -11.79 -18.77
N GLU A 435 51.03 -11.29 -18.34
CA GLU A 435 52.18 -11.03 -19.19
C GLU A 435 52.76 -12.32 -19.75
N ALA A 436 52.88 -13.40 -18.96
CA ALA A 436 53.28 -14.73 -19.41
C ALA A 436 52.34 -15.25 -20.52
N LYS A 437 51.04 -15.11 -20.38
CA LYS A 437 50.06 -15.46 -21.45
C LYS A 437 50.28 -14.65 -22.71
N LYS A 438 50.50 -13.34 -22.62
CA LYS A 438 50.78 -12.47 -23.77
C LYS A 438 52.08 -12.88 -24.49
N ALA A 439 53.09 -13.26 -23.72
CA ALA A 439 54.36 -13.75 -24.24
C ALA A 439 54.31 -15.21 -24.75
N LYS A 440 53.12 -15.85 -24.71
CA LYS A 440 52.92 -17.27 -25.05
C LYS A 440 53.71 -18.26 -24.19
N ASN A 441 54.15 -17.83 -23.02
CA ASN A 441 54.81 -18.67 -22.02
C ASN A 441 53.72 -19.34 -21.11
N PHE A 442 53.04 -20.33 -21.68
CA PHE A 442 51.93 -20.99 -21.01
C PHE A 442 52.38 -21.81 -19.78
N ALA A 443 53.62 -22.34 -19.77
CA ALA A 443 54.14 -23.09 -18.62
C ALA A 443 54.24 -22.20 -17.37
N GLU A 444 54.72 -20.97 -17.50
CA GLU A 444 54.81 -20.01 -16.39
C GLU A 444 53.41 -19.51 -15.98
N ALA A 445 52.50 -19.26 -16.93
CA ALA A 445 51.14 -18.86 -16.64
C ALA A 445 50.37 -19.93 -15.85
N ASP A 446 50.56 -21.19 -16.17
CA ASP A 446 49.98 -22.34 -15.44
C ASP A 446 50.59 -22.51 -14.04
N ARG A 447 51.92 -22.35 -13.92
CA ARG A 447 52.59 -22.39 -12.62
C ARG A 447 52.03 -21.37 -11.65
N ILE A 448 51.87 -20.10 -12.10
CA ILE A 448 51.33 -19.03 -11.28
C ILE A 448 49.86 -19.30 -10.92
N ARG A 449 49.06 -19.82 -11.86
CA ARG A 449 47.69 -20.22 -11.57
C ARG A 449 47.59 -21.28 -10.47
N ASP A 450 48.43 -22.29 -10.56
CA ASP A 450 48.43 -23.42 -9.61
C ASP A 450 48.97 -22.98 -8.24
N GLU A 451 49.94 -22.07 -8.20
CA GLU A 451 50.41 -21.43 -6.97
C GLU A 451 49.29 -20.62 -6.29
N LEU A 452 48.57 -19.78 -7.04
CA LEU A 452 47.43 -18.98 -6.51
C LEU A 452 46.29 -19.91 -6.05
N LYS A 453 46.00 -20.96 -6.79
CA LYS A 453 45.00 -21.95 -6.40
C LYS A 453 45.37 -22.67 -5.10
N ALA A 454 46.65 -23.00 -4.88
CA ALA A 454 47.12 -23.57 -3.62
C ALA A 454 46.97 -22.62 -2.42
N ARG A 455 46.97 -21.32 -2.66
CA ARG A 455 46.70 -20.28 -1.66
C ARG A 455 45.20 -19.98 -1.50
N GLY A 456 44.28 -20.73 -2.11
CA GLY A 456 42.83 -20.52 -2.07
C GLY A 456 42.40 -19.33 -2.91
N ILE A 457 43.13 -19.01 -3.99
CA ILE A 457 42.79 -17.89 -4.89
C ILE A 457 42.35 -18.47 -6.23
N GLU A 458 41.15 -18.04 -6.67
CA GLU A 458 40.60 -18.32 -8.01
C GLU A 458 40.80 -17.12 -8.92
N ILE A 459 41.37 -17.35 -10.13
CA ILE A 459 41.55 -16.32 -11.14
C ILE A 459 40.39 -16.40 -12.14
N ILE A 460 39.78 -15.24 -12.43
CA ILE A 460 38.69 -15.09 -13.39
C ILE A 460 39.19 -14.22 -14.52
N ASP A 461 39.37 -14.80 -15.73
CA ASP A 461 39.72 -14.02 -16.93
C ASP A 461 38.48 -13.29 -17.45
N THR A 462 38.52 -11.95 -17.56
CA THR A 462 37.43 -11.10 -18.10
C THR A 462 37.91 -10.29 -19.31
N PRO A 463 36.99 -9.79 -20.17
CA PRO A 463 37.36 -8.91 -21.29
C PRO A 463 38.16 -7.67 -20.88
N GLN A 464 38.02 -7.21 -19.62
CA GLN A 464 38.69 -6.04 -19.05
C GLN A 464 40.00 -6.40 -18.33
N GLY A 465 40.39 -7.68 -18.27
CA GLY A 465 41.57 -8.15 -17.60
C GLY A 465 41.31 -9.32 -16.63
N ALA A 466 42.36 -9.94 -16.12
CA ALA A 466 42.25 -11.01 -15.12
C ALA A 466 41.92 -10.39 -13.74
N LYS A 467 40.90 -10.96 -13.06
CA LYS A 467 40.53 -10.66 -11.66
C LYS A 467 40.73 -11.91 -10.80
N TRP A 468 40.79 -11.75 -9.49
CA TRP A 468 40.89 -12.87 -8.58
C TRP A 468 39.91 -12.73 -7.39
N ARG A 469 39.63 -13.86 -6.76
CA ARG A 469 38.87 -13.93 -5.50
C ARG A 469 39.42 -15.01 -4.58
N LYS A 470 39.28 -14.83 -3.26
CA LYS A 470 39.52 -15.90 -2.28
C LYS A 470 38.36 -16.90 -2.33
N VAL A 471 38.69 -18.20 -2.35
CA VAL A 471 37.74 -19.34 -2.40
C VAL A 471 37.60 -19.93 -1.01
#